data_ebb1e6a5ea2587bd23468b2777a33350
#
_entry.id   ebb1e6a5ea2587bd23468b2777a33350
#
_cell.length_a   1.000
_cell.length_b   1.000
_cell.length_c   1.000
_cell.angle_alpha   90.00
_cell.angle_beta   90.00
_cell.angle_gamma   90.00
#
_symmetry.space_group_name_H-M   'P 1'
#
loop_
_entity.id
_entity.type
_entity.pdbx_description
1 polymer ?
#
loop_
_entity_poly.entity_id
_entity_poly.type
_entity_poly.pdbx_seq_one_letter_code
_entity_poly.pdbx_strand_id
1 'polypeptide(L)'
;MLNPFFIQGTAGEQNLIQDLINEQLRMYGVEVHYMPRSFIHENSVIREVIESSFESAYPIEAYIQNYEGYADNPVLLSKFGIEQTQELTFVISKERWENYIEPLVRDKPDVRLSSRPKEGDLIYLPLGDRLYEIKYVEHEKPFYQLQKNYVYELRCELFRYEDEVIDTGVMEIDDNLLGNETDGYDYDGNS
;
A
#
# COMPACT_ATOMS: atom_id res chain seq x y z
N MET A 1 34.61 -6.99 23.12
CA MET A 1 34.63 -8.45 23.01
C MET A 1 33.19 -8.94 23.04
N LEU A 2 32.70 -9.55 21.96
CA LEU A 2 31.32 -10.08 21.91
C LEU A 2 31.22 -11.24 22.90
N ASN A 3 30.11 -11.29 23.65
CA ASN A 3 29.88 -12.36 24.60
C ASN A 3 29.70 -13.69 23.86
N PRO A 4 30.54 -14.71 24.06
CA PRO A 4 30.46 -15.97 23.31
C PRO A 4 29.21 -16.80 23.62
N PHE A 5 28.43 -16.43 24.65
CA PHE A 5 27.19 -17.10 25.01
C PHE A 5 25.96 -16.51 24.31
N PHE A 6 26.10 -15.36 23.63
CA PHE A 6 25.03 -14.75 22.84
C PHE A 6 25.36 -14.84 21.37
N ILE A 7 24.89 -15.88 20.73
CA ILE A 7 24.94 -16.03 19.26
C ILE A 7 23.73 -15.28 18.73
N GLN A 8 23.94 -14.05 18.25
CA GLN A 8 22.87 -13.26 17.64
C GLN A 8 22.62 -13.73 16.22
N GLY A 9 21.34 -13.85 15.84
CA GLY A 9 20.95 -14.10 14.44
C GLY A 9 20.98 -15.56 14.04
N THR A 10 20.76 -16.50 14.98
CA THR A 10 20.51 -17.89 14.60
C THR A 10 19.21 -18.01 13.83
N ALA A 11 19.15 -18.93 12.86
CA ALA A 11 17.95 -19.12 12.03
C ALA A 11 16.70 -19.42 12.87
N GLY A 12 16.85 -20.17 13.99
CA GLY A 12 15.74 -20.48 14.88
C GLY A 12 15.20 -19.24 15.60
N GLU A 13 16.07 -18.35 16.08
CA GLU A 13 15.66 -17.09 16.72
C GLU A 13 15.02 -16.12 15.73
N GLN A 14 15.60 -16.04 14.52
CA GLN A 14 15.04 -15.21 13.45
C GLN A 14 13.64 -15.68 13.03
N ASN A 15 13.44 -16.98 12.89
CA ASN A 15 12.14 -17.56 12.55
C ASN A 15 11.12 -17.32 13.67
N LEU A 16 11.51 -17.48 14.94
CA LEU A 16 10.64 -17.20 16.07
C LEU A 16 10.16 -15.73 16.07
N ILE A 17 11.08 -14.79 15.84
CA ILE A 17 10.70 -13.36 15.75
C ILE A 17 9.77 -13.11 14.55
N GLN A 18 10.03 -13.75 13.41
CA GLN A 18 9.15 -13.64 12.24
C GLN A 18 7.74 -14.14 12.53
N ASP A 19 7.63 -15.31 13.17
CA ASP A 19 6.35 -15.90 13.57
C ASP A 19 5.58 -15.00 14.54
N LEU A 20 6.26 -14.42 15.52
CA LEU A 20 5.66 -13.49 16.49
C LEU A 20 5.17 -12.20 15.79
N ILE A 21 5.92 -11.67 14.85
CA ILE A 21 5.52 -10.50 14.08
C ILE A 21 4.30 -10.83 13.19
N ASN A 22 4.31 -11.99 12.53
CA ASN A 22 3.18 -12.44 11.73
C ASN A 22 1.91 -12.60 12.58
N GLU A 23 2.05 -13.19 13.78
CA GLU A 23 0.94 -13.34 14.71
C GLU A 23 0.43 -11.96 15.18
N GLN A 24 1.33 -11.05 15.53
CA GLN A 24 0.97 -9.69 15.93
C GLN A 24 0.21 -8.95 14.81
N LEU A 25 0.67 -9.04 13.56
CA LEU A 25 -0.01 -8.43 12.42
C LEU A 25 -1.40 -9.01 12.18
N ARG A 26 -1.58 -10.32 12.39
CA ARG A 26 -2.90 -10.96 12.28
C ARG A 26 -3.86 -10.56 13.40
N MET A 27 -3.35 -10.36 14.62
CA MET A 27 -4.19 -10.01 15.77
C MET A 27 -4.62 -8.54 15.79
N TYR A 28 -3.71 -7.64 15.42
CA TYR A 28 -3.90 -6.19 15.53
C TYR A 28 -4.01 -5.48 14.19
N GLY A 29 -3.71 -6.17 13.10
CA GLY A 29 -3.81 -5.63 11.75
C GLY A 29 -5.24 -5.62 11.23
N VAL A 30 -5.40 -4.90 10.15
CA VAL A 30 -6.60 -4.87 9.33
C VAL A 30 -6.31 -5.52 7.99
N GLU A 31 -7.32 -6.12 7.38
CA GLU A 31 -7.21 -6.58 6.02
C GLU A 31 -7.28 -5.39 5.07
N VAL A 32 -6.31 -5.31 4.17
CA VAL A 32 -6.24 -4.32 3.11
C VAL A 32 -6.05 -5.04 1.77
N HIS A 33 -6.42 -4.40 0.68
CA HIS A 33 -6.20 -4.96 -0.65
C HIS A 33 -5.06 -4.21 -1.35
N TYR A 34 -3.99 -4.93 -1.63
CA TYR A 34 -2.87 -4.42 -2.41
C TYR A 34 -3.17 -4.53 -3.89
N MET A 35 -2.97 -3.45 -4.63
CA MET A 35 -3.27 -3.33 -6.05
C MET A 35 -2.02 -2.91 -6.80
N PRO A 36 -1.35 -3.82 -7.51
CA PRO A 36 -0.17 -3.50 -8.29
C PRO A 36 -0.55 -2.68 -9.52
N ARG A 37 0.25 -1.67 -9.82
CA ARG A 37 0.12 -0.86 -11.04
C ARG A 37 0.61 -1.65 -12.25
N SER A 38 -0.26 -1.83 -13.22
CA SER A 38 0.04 -2.38 -14.53
C SER A 38 0.24 -1.26 -15.56
N PHE A 39 1.14 -1.46 -16.51
CA PHE A 39 1.46 -0.48 -17.55
C PHE A 39 0.94 -0.97 -18.87
N ILE A 40 -0.09 -0.32 -19.42
CA ILE A 40 -0.74 -0.73 -20.67
C ILE A 40 0.04 -0.24 -21.89
N HIS A 41 0.50 0.99 -21.86
CA HIS A 41 1.21 1.59 -22.99
C HIS A 41 2.46 2.35 -22.50
N GLU A 42 3.62 1.89 -22.96
CA GLU A 42 4.90 2.59 -22.76
C GLU A 42 5.34 3.20 -24.10
N ASN A 43 5.60 4.49 -24.11
CA ASN A 43 6.24 5.13 -25.26
C ASN A 43 7.71 4.70 -25.31
N SER A 44 8.05 3.87 -26.30
CA SER A 44 9.40 3.28 -26.44
C SER A 44 10.51 4.32 -26.70
N VAL A 45 10.17 5.53 -27.12
CA VAL A 45 11.12 6.60 -27.46
C VAL A 45 11.53 7.39 -26.24
N ILE A 46 10.55 7.79 -25.44
CA ILE A 46 10.79 8.63 -24.23
C ILE A 46 10.67 7.84 -22.92
N ARG A 47 10.31 6.55 -22.99
CA ARG A 47 10.08 5.66 -21.84
C ARG A 47 9.10 6.23 -20.82
N GLU A 48 8.14 6.98 -21.29
CA GLU A 48 7.07 7.53 -20.47
C GLU A 48 5.86 6.60 -20.53
N VAL A 49 5.28 6.34 -19.37
CA VAL A 49 4.05 5.55 -19.27
C VAL A 49 2.89 6.48 -19.63
N ILE A 50 2.15 6.12 -20.67
CA ILE A 50 1.03 6.93 -21.15
C ILE A 50 -0.24 6.56 -20.38
N GLU A 51 -0.41 5.27 -20.07
CA GLU A 51 -1.61 4.76 -19.43
C GLU A 51 -1.26 3.66 -18.42
N SER A 52 -1.81 3.76 -17.23
CA SER A 52 -1.68 2.75 -16.18
C SER A 52 -3.05 2.25 -15.75
N SER A 53 -3.12 0.95 -15.40
CA SER A 53 -4.33 0.32 -14.90
C SER A 53 -4.06 -0.48 -13.64
N PHE A 54 -5.13 -0.71 -12.88
CA PHE A 54 -5.15 -1.58 -11.72
C PHE A 54 -6.18 -2.69 -11.96
N GLU A 55 -5.70 -3.87 -12.33
CA GLU A 55 -6.55 -5.00 -12.77
C GLU A 55 -6.70 -6.09 -11.71
N SER A 56 -6.11 -5.91 -10.55
CA SER A 56 -6.10 -6.95 -9.52
C SER A 56 -5.94 -6.37 -8.14
N ALA A 57 -6.64 -6.96 -7.19
CA ALA A 57 -6.55 -6.64 -5.79
C ALA A 57 -6.23 -7.90 -4.98
N TYR A 58 -5.22 -7.85 -4.14
CA TYR A 58 -4.75 -8.98 -3.32
C TYR A 58 -4.90 -8.65 -1.85
N PRO A 59 -5.69 -9.43 -1.09
CA PRO A 59 -5.87 -9.19 0.33
C PRO A 59 -4.58 -9.54 1.11
N ILE A 60 -4.18 -8.65 2.01
CA ILE A 60 -3.06 -8.83 2.90
C ILE A 60 -3.32 -8.16 4.25
N GLU A 61 -2.83 -8.77 5.33
CA GLU A 61 -2.92 -8.17 6.65
C GLU A 61 -1.88 -7.06 6.82
N ALA A 62 -2.32 -5.86 7.20
CA ALA A 62 -1.47 -4.70 7.45
C ALA A 62 -1.79 -4.08 8.80
N TYR A 63 -0.75 -3.62 9.50
CA TYR A 63 -0.91 -2.81 10.70
C TYR A 63 -0.83 -1.33 10.34
N ILE A 64 -1.79 -0.55 10.82
CA ILE A 64 -1.81 0.90 10.63
C ILE A 64 -1.00 1.53 11.77
N GLN A 65 0.17 2.07 11.44
CA GLN A 65 1.07 2.65 12.44
C GLN A 65 0.69 4.09 12.77
N ASN A 66 0.30 4.87 11.78
CA ASN A 66 -0.05 6.27 11.94
C ASN A 66 -1.29 6.57 11.10
N TYR A 67 -2.39 6.87 11.78
CA TYR A 67 -3.64 7.27 11.15
C TYR A 67 -3.88 8.75 11.47
N GLU A 68 -3.15 9.61 10.81
CA GLU A 68 -3.28 11.06 10.94
C GLU A 68 -4.45 11.59 10.10
N GLY A 69 -5.63 11.25 10.41
CA GLY A 69 -6.77 11.71 9.62
C GLY A 69 -8.04 11.94 10.42
N TYR A 70 -8.05 11.50 11.66
CA TYR A 70 -9.27 11.55 12.46
C TYR A 70 -9.28 12.62 13.55
N ALA A 71 -8.15 13.15 14.00
CA ALA A 71 -8.09 14.11 15.11
C ALA A 71 -7.30 15.41 14.83
N ASP A 72 -6.26 15.36 14.01
CA ASP A 72 -5.44 16.54 13.69
C ASP A 72 -5.05 16.49 12.21
N ASN A 73 -5.85 17.10 11.35
CA ASN A 73 -5.42 17.35 9.98
C ASN A 73 -4.26 18.35 10.02
N PRO A 74 -3.03 17.97 9.65
CA PRO A 74 -1.99 18.95 9.41
C PRO A 74 -2.43 19.82 8.24
N VAL A 75 -2.97 20.99 8.56
CA VAL A 75 -3.33 21.99 7.57
C VAL A 75 -2.03 22.62 7.09
N LEU A 76 -1.50 22.12 5.99
CA LEU A 76 -0.42 22.79 5.28
C LEU A 76 -0.99 24.05 4.61
N LEU A 77 -0.71 25.19 5.20
CA LEU A 77 -0.91 26.50 4.57
C LEU A 77 0.14 26.66 3.47
N SER A 78 -0.18 26.20 2.27
CA SER A 78 0.64 26.48 1.11
C SER A 78 0.37 27.87 0.56
N LYS A 79 1.32 28.44 -0.20
CA LYS A 79 1.14 29.72 -0.92
C LYS A 79 -0.06 29.71 -1.87
N PHE A 80 -0.61 28.54 -2.18
CA PHE A 80 -1.66 28.31 -3.18
C PHE A 80 -2.98 27.82 -2.61
N GLY A 81 -3.10 27.70 -1.29
CA GLY A 81 -4.33 27.25 -0.63
C GLY A 81 -4.09 26.32 0.56
N ILE A 82 -5.18 25.82 1.11
CA ILE A 82 -5.17 24.84 2.21
C ILE A 82 -5.22 23.47 1.56
N GLU A 83 -4.15 22.70 1.66
CA GLU A 83 -4.11 21.30 1.22
C GLU A 83 -4.13 20.38 2.44
N GLN A 84 -5.09 19.48 2.49
CA GLN A 84 -5.16 18.42 3.50
C GLN A 84 -4.45 17.19 2.94
N THR A 85 -3.24 16.93 3.42
CA THR A 85 -2.54 15.70 3.11
C THR A 85 -2.95 14.62 4.11
N GLN A 86 -3.66 13.61 3.66
CA GLN A 86 -4.00 12.45 4.47
C GLN A 86 -2.91 11.38 4.26
N GLU A 87 -1.93 11.38 5.13
CA GLU A 87 -0.87 10.39 5.12
C GLU A 87 -1.24 9.21 6.03
N LEU A 88 -0.94 8.02 5.56
CA LEU A 88 -1.15 6.78 6.29
C LEU A 88 0.06 5.86 6.15
N THR A 89 0.48 5.28 7.25
CA THR A 89 1.61 4.34 7.24
C THR A 89 1.11 2.93 7.54
N PHE A 90 1.28 2.04 6.56
CA PHE A 90 1.01 0.61 6.71
C PHE A 90 2.29 -0.16 6.99
N VAL A 91 2.20 -1.17 7.84
CA VAL A 91 3.26 -2.13 8.11
C VAL A 91 2.79 -3.51 7.70
N ILE A 92 3.52 -4.16 6.79
CA ILE A 92 3.23 -5.50 6.29
C ILE A 92 4.42 -6.44 6.52
N SER A 93 4.16 -7.73 6.68
CA SER A 93 5.20 -8.74 6.83
C SER A 93 5.89 -9.03 5.50
N LYS A 94 7.25 -9.08 5.51
CA LYS A 94 8.04 -9.51 4.35
C LYS A 94 7.74 -10.94 3.96
N GLU A 95 7.66 -11.84 4.93
CA GLU A 95 7.38 -13.25 4.68
C GLU A 95 5.99 -13.47 4.07
N ARG A 96 4.98 -12.71 4.54
CA ARG A 96 3.63 -12.77 3.94
C ARG A 96 3.63 -12.26 2.52
N TRP A 97 4.39 -11.22 2.24
CA TRP A 97 4.58 -10.73 0.88
C TRP A 97 5.22 -11.79 -0.02
N GLU A 98 6.38 -12.33 0.38
CA GLU A 98 7.14 -13.32 -0.38
C GLU A 98 6.38 -14.63 -0.64
N ASN A 99 5.59 -15.08 0.36
CA ASN A 99 4.88 -16.36 0.26
C ASN A 99 3.50 -16.24 -0.40
N TYR A 100 2.87 -15.06 -0.37
CA TYR A 100 1.49 -14.91 -0.82
C TYR A 100 1.33 -13.95 -2.00
N ILE A 101 1.84 -12.73 -1.93
CA ILE A 101 1.66 -11.72 -2.98
C ILE A 101 2.63 -11.92 -4.14
N GLU A 102 3.92 -12.10 -3.85
CA GLU A 102 4.95 -12.22 -4.88
C GLU A 102 4.66 -13.31 -5.92
N PRO A 103 4.22 -14.54 -5.55
CA PRO A 103 3.90 -15.58 -6.54
C PRO A 103 2.75 -15.19 -7.47
N LEU A 104 1.74 -14.47 -6.96
CA LEU A 104 0.57 -14.04 -7.74
C LEU A 104 0.88 -12.90 -8.71
N VAL A 105 1.83 -12.05 -8.35
CA VAL A 105 2.23 -10.88 -9.15
C VAL A 105 3.34 -11.23 -10.14
N ARG A 106 4.20 -12.21 -9.83
CA ARG A 106 5.34 -12.63 -10.66
C ARG A 106 4.96 -13.05 -12.07
N ASP A 107 3.82 -13.70 -12.22
CA ASP A 107 3.36 -14.24 -13.50
C ASP A 107 2.68 -13.18 -14.40
N LYS A 108 2.55 -11.94 -13.91
CA LYS A 108 1.97 -10.84 -14.67
C LYS A 108 3.05 -10.08 -15.46
N PRO A 109 3.01 -10.09 -16.81
CA PRO A 109 4.05 -9.49 -17.65
C PRO A 109 4.10 -7.96 -17.53
N ASP A 110 2.98 -7.33 -17.16
CA ASP A 110 2.82 -5.89 -17.14
C ASP A 110 3.24 -5.25 -15.79
N VAL A 111 3.58 -6.08 -14.80
CA VAL A 111 4.07 -5.63 -13.50
C VAL A 111 5.60 -5.68 -13.46
N ARG A 112 6.24 -4.52 -13.33
CA ARG A 112 7.71 -4.40 -13.42
C ARG A 112 8.47 -5.00 -12.25
N LEU A 113 7.88 -5.10 -11.07
CA LEU A 113 8.55 -5.57 -9.86
C LEU A 113 7.58 -6.33 -8.98
N SER A 114 7.89 -7.59 -8.69
CA SER A 114 7.09 -8.46 -7.82
C SER A 114 7.73 -8.76 -6.47
N SER A 115 9.06 -8.58 -6.35
CA SER A 115 9.81 -9.00 -5.16
C SER A 115 9.56 -8.16 -3.91
N ARG A 116 8.99 -6.98 -4.04
CA ARG A 116 8.59 -6.08 -2.93
C ARG A 116 7.44 -5.18 -3.37
N PRO A 117 6.71 -4.58 -2.42
CA PRO A 117 5.78 -3.49 -2.74
C PRO A 117 6.51 -2.36 -3.45
N LYS A 118 5.82 -1.66 -4.32
CA LYS A 118 6.41 -0.61 -5.14
C LYS A 118 5.72 0.72 -4.90
N GLU A 119 6.49 1.77 -5.05
CA GLU A 119 5.99 3.14 -5.10
C GLU A 119 5.10 3.33 -6.35
N GLY A 120 3.93 3.93 -6.16
CA GLY A 120 2.90 4.11 -7.19
C GLY A 120 1.85 3.01 -7.24
N ASP A 121 1.99 1.92 -6.48
CA ASP A 121 0.93 0.94 -6.31
C ASP A 121 -0.13 1.48 -5.33
N LEU A 122 -1.34 0.91 -5.37
CA LEU A 122 -2.44 1.32 -4.51
C LEU A 122 -2.70 0.32 -3.38
N ILE A 123 -3.24 0.85 -2.29
CA ILE A 123 -3.80 0.07 -1.18
C ILE A 123 -5.22 0.54 -0.94
N TYR A 124 -6.17 -0.37 -1.05
CA TYR A 124 -7.54 -0.13 -0.63
C TYR A 124 -7.72 -0.54 0.83
N LEU A 125 -8.24 0.38 1.62
CA LEU A 125 -8.58 0.18 3.03
C LEU A 125 -10.09 0.06 3.20
N PRO A 126 -10.64 -1.16 3.40
CA PRO A 126 -12.09 -1.36 3.55
C PRO A 126 -12.68 -0.61 4.75
N LEU A 127 -11.92 -0.50 5.85
CA LEU A 127 -12.37 0.15 7.08
C LEU A 127 -12.80 1.62 6.88
N GLY A 128 -12.18 2.32 5.95
CA GLY A 128 -12.45 3.72 5.65
C GLY A 128 -13.01 3.94 4.26
N ASP A 129 -13.13 2.85 3.48
CA ASP A 129 -13.56 2.89 2.11
C ASP A 129 -12.76 3.88 1.25
N ARG A 130 -11.42 3.75 1.31
CA ARG A 130 -10.50 4.69 0.69
C ARG A 130 -9.33 4.00 0.02
N LEU A 131 -8.88 4.61 -1.07
CA LEU A 131 -7.67 4.24 -1.80
C LEU A 131 -6.50 5.11 -1.36
N TYR A 132 -5.36 4.49 -1.17
CA TYR A 132 -4.09 5.14 -0.82
C TYR A 132 -3.02 4.75 -1.82
N GLU A 133 -2.27 5.72 -2.30
CA GLU A 133 -1.11 5.49 -3.17
C GLU A 133 0.16 5.36 -2.33
N ILE A 134 0.96 4.35 -2.59
CA ILE A 134 2.25 4.15 -1.94
C ILE A 134 3.24 5.17 -2.51
N LYS A 135 3.64 6.13 -1.68
CA LYS A 135 4.64 7.14 -2.05
C LYS A 135 6.06 6.71 -1.72
N TYR A 136 6.22 5.90 -0.67
CA TYR A 136 7.53 5.44 -0.24
C TYR A 136 7.46 4.08 0.45
N VAL A 137 8.40 3.21 0.10
CA VAL A 137 8.56 1.88 0.72
C VAL A 137 9.85 1.82 1.51
N GLU A 138 9.74 1.82 2.84
CA GLU A 138 10.89 1.63 3.72
C GLU A 138 11.20 0.14 3.86
N HIS A 139 12.31 -0.29 3.33
CA HIS A 139 12.76 -1.67 3.32
C HIS A 139 14.09 -1.89 4.05
N GLU A 140 14.74 -0.79 4.46
CA GLU A 140 16.04 -0.80 5.13
C GLU A 140 16.02 0.08 6.39
N LYS A 141 15.42 -0.41 7.48
CA LYS A 141 15.52 0.31 8.74
C LYS A 141 16.94 0.19 9.31
N PRO A 142 17.49 1.26 9.91
CA PRO A 142 18.85 1.24 10.46
C PRO A 142 19.02 0.28 11.66
N PHE A 143 17.93 -0.19 12.24
CA PHE A 143 17.96 -1.16 13.32
C PHE A 143 17.29 -2.46 12.92
N TYR A 144 18.10 -3.50 12.78
CA TYR A 144 17.65 -4.84 12.41
C TYR A 144 17.59 -5.72 13.67
N GLN A 145 16.43 -6.26 13.98
CA GLN A 145 16.28 -7.25 15.04
C GLN A 145 16.96 -8.54 14.61
N LEU A 146 17.90 -9.03 15.39
CA LEU A 146 18.69 -10.22 15.07
C LEU A 146 19.28 -10.21 13.65
N GLN A 147 19.72 -9.04 13.18
CA GLN A 147 20.37 -8.84 11.87
C GLN A 147 19.45 -9.09 10.64
N LYS A 148 18.13 -9.05 10.84
CA LYS A 148 17.15 -9.20 9.74
C LYS A 148 16.05 -8.16 9.86
N ASN A 149 15.57 -7.65 8.73
CA ASN A 149 14.38 -6.82 8.67
C ASN A 149 13.18 -7.69 8.28
N TYR A 150 12.11 -7.66 9.08
CA TYR A 150 10.97 -8.56 8.99
C TYR A 150 9.74 -7.93 8.35
N VAL A 151 9.73 -6.60 8.19
CA VAL A 151 8.57 -5.86 7.72
C VAL A 151 8.92 -4.86 6.64
N TYR A 152 7.94 -4.53 5.80
CA TYR A 152 7.92 -3.32 4.98
C TYR A 152 7.06 -2.27 5.67
N GLU A 153 7.51 -1.03 5.66
CA GLU A 153 6.74 0.12 6.08
C GLU A 153 6.39 0.93 4.84
N LEU A 154 5.10 1.07 4.57
CA LEU A 154 4.56 1.72 3.39
C LEU A 154 3.98 3.07 3.80
N ARG A 155 4.60 4.16 3.35
CA ARG A 155 4.05 5.50 3.51
C ARG A 155 3.17 5.81 2.33
N CYS A 156 1.90 6.06 2.61
CA CYS A 156 0.86 6.21 1.63
C CYS A 156 0.16 7.55 1.80
N GLU A 157 -0.29 8.11 0.69
CA GLU A 157 -1.14 9.30 0.64
C GLU A 157 -2.50 8.93 0.06
N LEU A 158 -3.53 9.68 0.42
CA LEU A 158 -4.86 9.49 -0.15
C LEU A 158 -4.78 9.62 -1.67
N PHE A 159 -5.20 8.57 -2.36
CA PHE A 159 -5.23 8.55 -3.81
C PHE A 159 -6.30 9.50 -4.34
N ARG A 160 -5.94 10.33 -5.30
CA ARG A 160 -6.87 11.17 -6.06
C ARG A 160 -6.95 10.61 -7.46
N TYR A 161 -8.13 10.18 -7.82
CA TYR A 161 -8.41 9.67 -9.15
C TYR A 161 -8.26 10.80 -10.17
N GLU A 162 -7.47 10.57 -11.20
CA GLU A 162 -7.30 11.51 -12.31
C GLU A 162 -7.82 10.89 -13.61
N ASP A 163 -7.08 9.94 -14.20
CA ASP A 163 -7.44 9.31 -15.47
C ASP A 163 -7.07 7.80 -15.51
N GLU A 164 -6.80 7.18 -14.36
CA GLU A 164 -6.43 5.77 -14.30
C GLU A 164 -7.65 4.85 -14.45
N VAL A 165 -7.44 3.70 -15.10
CA VAL A 165 -8.46 2.66 -15.19
C VAL A 165 -8.32 1.71 -14.02
N ILE A 166 -9.37 1.63 -13.20
CA ILE A 166 -9.44 0.69 -12.07
C ILE A 166 -10.57 -0.30 -12.36
N ASP A 167 -10.21 -1.54 -12.64
CA ASP A 167 -11.12 -2.67 -12.87
C ASP A 167 -10.49 -3.90 -12.21
N THR A 168 -10.71 -4.03 -10.90
CA THR A 168 -10.06 -5.05 -10.09
C THR A 168 -10.85 -6.36 -10.02
N GLY A 169 -12.11 -6.33 -10.45
CA GLY A 169 -13.07 -7.43 -10.28
C GLY A 169 -13.55 -7.61 -8.85
N VAL A 170 -13.23 -6.69 -7.94
CA VAL A 170 -13.75 -6.64 -6.57
C VAL A 170 -14.83 -5.57 -6.52
N MET A 171 -16.10 -5.98 -6.39
CA MET A 171 -17.26 -5.07 -6.45
C MET A 171 -17.14 -3.89 -5.48
N GLU A 172 -16.62 -4.11 -4.28
CA GLU A 172 -16.48 -3.07 -3.26
C GLU A 172 -15.51 -1.95 -3.69
N ILE A 173 -14.50 -2.27 -4.49
CA ILE A 173 -13.53 -1.30 -5.00
C ILE A 173 -14.08 -0.60 -6.24
N ASP A 174 -14.66 -1.39 -7.15
CA ASP A 174 -15.11 -0.90 -8.45
C ASP A 174 -16.37 -0.04 -8.33
N ASP A 175 -17.31 -0.39 -7.43
CA ASP A 175 -18.56 0.37 -7.20
C ASP A 175 -18.30 1.74 -6.54
N ASN A 176 -17.30 1.84 -5.66
CA ASN A 176 -16.97 3.10 -4.99
C ASN A 176 -16.42 4.18 -5.93
N LEU A 177 -15.75 3.76 -6.98
CA LEU A 177 -15.25 4.67 -8.00
C LEU A 177 -16.39 5.22 -8.86
N LEU A 178 -17.43 4.40 -9.11
CA LEU A 178 -18.63 4.81 -9.84
C LEU A 178 -19.57 5.70 -9.02
N GLY A 179 -19.59 5.55 -7.68
CA GLY A 179 -20.43 6.33 -6.78
C GLY A 179 -20.01 7.79 -6.61
N ASN A 180 -18.74 8.10 -6.81
CA ASN A 180 -18.24 9.47 -6.72
C ASN A 180 -18.56 10.34 -7.95
N GLU A 181 -18.98 9.74 -9.07
CA GLU A 181 -19.43 10.48 -10.27
C GLU A 181 -20.90 10.94 -10.20
N THR A 182 -21.71 10.40 -9.28
CA THR A 182 -23.16 10.67 -9.23
C THR A 182 -23.59 11.78 -8.26
N ASP A 183 -22.71 12.34 -7.44
CA ASP A 183 -23.02 13.46 -6.53
C ASP A 183 -22.87 14.85 -7.17
N GLY A 184 -22.81 14.95 -8.48
CA GLY A 184 -22.72 16.18 -9.26
C GLY A 184 -24.02 16.54 -9.95
N TYR A 185 -24.83 17.41 -9.29
CA TYR A 185 -25.88 18.26 -9.90
C TYR A 185 -27.21 17.61 -10.31
N ASP A 186 -28.08 17.37 -9.36
CA ASP A 186 -29.51 17.58 -9.59
C ASP A 186 -29.84 19.07 -9.37
N TYR A 187 -29.68 19.85 -10.40
CA TYR A 187 -30.36 21.14 -10.53
C TYR A 187 -31.77 20.86 -11.09
N ASP A 188 -32.68 20.47 -10.25
CA ASP A 188 -34.11 20.59 -10.58
C ASP A 188 -34.50 22.06 -10.52
N GLY A 189 -34.29 22.71 -11.67
CA GLY A 189 -34.96 23.94 -12.00
C GLY A 189 -36.43 23.64 -12.30
N ASN A 190 -37.32 23.94 -11.35
CA ASN A 190 -38.71 24.10 -11.69
C ASN A 190 -39.31 25.32 -10.97
N SER A 191 -39.53 26.37 -11.81
CA SER A 191 -40.55 27.45 -11.83
C SER A 191 -41.06 27.97 -10.50
#